data_c5b3ed29f0a43fd73173289da52011c6
#
_entry.id   c5b3ed29f0a43fd73173289da52011c6
#
_cell.length_a   1.000
_cell.length_b   1.000
_cell.length_c   1.000
_cell.angle_alpha   90.00
_cell.angle_beta   90.00
_cell.angle_gamma   90.00
#
_symmetry.space_group_name_H-M   'P 1'
#
loop_
_entity.id
_entity.type
_entity.pdbx_description
1 polymer ?
#
loop_
_entity_poly.entity_id
_entity_poly.type
_entity_poly.pdbx_seq_one_letter_code
_entity_poly.pdbx_strand_id
1 'polypeptide(L)'
;MSRTATYKVTLTADERNELAAITRRGKESARKVLFARAFLLLDQGPEGTESWTVGRTAEAVGMTPRTLEHLKKRMVEEGLDAALERKGRETPPRAIVFDGAFEARLVKLACSPAPEGRSRWTIRLLRDKLIELKMVETVSTMTVYNTLKKMHLSLT
;
A
#
# COMPACT_ATOMS: atom_id res chain seq x y z
N MET A 1 -25.93 22.69 15.75
CA MET A 1 -25.40 22.60 14.37
C MET A 1 -23.88 22.58 14.44
N SER A 2 -23.27 21.45 14.14
CA SER A 2 -21.81 21.32 14.13
C SER A 2 -21.26 22.16 12.97
N ARG A 3 -20.46 23.18 13.27
CA ARG A 3 -19.71 23.93 12.26
C ARG A 3 -18.67 22.97 11.65
N THR A 4 -18.96 22.48 10.47
CA THR A 4 -17.98 21.74 9.68
C THR A 4 -16.81 22.70 9.38
N ALA A 5 -15.63 22.38 9.87
CA ALA A 5 -14.45 23.17 9.61
C ALA A 5 -14.23 23.24 8.08
N THR A 6 -14.29 24.47 7.53
CA THR A 6 -14.12 24.65 6.09
C THR A 6 -12.62 24.72 5.78
N TYR A 7 -12.06 23.60 5.32
CA TYR A 7 -10.67 23.56 4.87
C TYR A 7 -10.52 24.33 3.55
N LYS A 8 -9.59 25.29 3.50
CA LYS A 8 -9.27 26.05 2.29
C LYS A 8 -8.03 25.46 1.65
N VAL A 9 -8.08 25.25 0.34
CA VAL A 9 -6.93 24.86 -0.46
C VAL A 9 -6.26 26.14 -0.97
N THR A 10 -5.02 26.33 -0.59
CA THR A 10 -4.15 27.42 -1.10
C THR A 10 -2.85 26.78 -1.57
N LEU A 11 -2.57 26.90 -2.85
CA LEU A 11 -1.37 26.35 -3.47
C LEU A 11 -0.30 27.43 -3.62
N THR A 12 0.95 27.06 -3.39
CA THR A 12 2.10 27.87 -3.81
C THR A 12 2.31 27.73 -5.32
N ALA A 13 3.09 28.64 -5.91
CA ALA A 13 3.42 28.57 -7.34
C ALA A 13 4.12 27.25 -7.71
N ASP A 14 5.00 26.74 -6.85
CA ASP A 14 5.71 25.49 -7.07
C ASP A 14 4.77 24.27 -7.01
N GLU A 15 3.91 24.19 -6.00
CA GLU A 15 2.89 23.12 -5.88
C GLU A 15 1.93 23.13 -7.08
N ARG A 16 1.54 24.32 -7.53
CA ARG A 16 0.68 24.48 -8.71
C ARG A 16 1.36 23.96 -9.97
N ASN A 17 2.63 24.30 -10.17
CA ASN A 17 3.44 23.81 -11.30
C ASN A 17 3.61 22.29 -11.25
N GLU A 18 3.85 21.71 -10.07
CA GLU A 18 3.94 20.27 -9.87
C GLU A 18 2.63 19.57 -10.22
N LEU A 19 1.50 20.04 -9.69
CA LEU A 19 0.18 19.49 -10.00
C LEU A 19 -0.16 19.59 -11.49
N ALA A 20 0.19 20.71 -12.13
CA ALA A 20 0.02 20.88 -13.57
C ALA A 20 0.90 19.89 -14.38
N ALA A 21 2.13 19.63 -13.92
CA ALA A 21 3.00 18.64 -14.52
C ALA A 21 2.44 17.21 -14.39
N ILE A 22 1.89 16.85 -13.23
CA ILE A 22 1.23 15.56 -12.99
C ILE A 22 0.08 15.35 -13.98
N THR A 23 -0.74 16.38 -14.19
CA THR A 23 -1.90 16.30 -15.09
C THR A 23 -1.52 16.18 -16.57
N ARG A 24 -0.36 16.71 -16.99
CA ARG A 24 0.11 16.70 -18.38
C ARG A 24 0.90 15.44 -18.74
N ARG A 25 1.73 14.93 -17.82
CA ARG A 25 2.70 13.87 -18.14
C ARG A 25 2.09 12.47 -18.37
N GLY A 26 0.88 12.20 -17.88
CA GLY A 26 0.16 10.93 -18.09
C GLY A 26 0.85 9.66 -17.57
N LYS A 27 1.96 9.78 -16.83
CA LYS A 27 2.73 8.65 -16.28
C LYS A 27 2.27 8.24 -14.87
N GLU A 28 1.49 9.10 -14.23
CA GLU A 28 1.01 8.90 -12.87
C GLU A 28 -0.27 8.06 -12.82
N SER A 29 -0.59 7.51 -11.65
CA SER A 29 -1.85 6.78 -11.49
C SER A 29 -3.06 7.68 -11.77
N ALA A 30 -4.12 7.12 -12.35
CA ALA A 30 -5.34 7.87 -12.65
C ALA A 30 -5.89 8.61 -11.42
N ARG A 31 -5.79 8.00 -10.24
CA ARG A 31 -6.18 8.63 -8.98
C ARG A 31 -5.36 9.89 -8.67
N LYS A 32 -4.03 9.82 -8.81
CA LYS A 32 -3.14 10.97 -8.55
C LYS A 32 -3.43 12.12 -9.50
N VAL A 33 -3.67 11.80 -10.77
CA VAL A 33 -4.06 12.78 -11.80
C VAL A 33 -5.41 13.45 -11.46
N LEU A 34 -6.42 12.65 -11.02
CA LEU A 34 -7.72 13.20 -10.63
C LEU A 34 -7.61 14.10 -9.39
N PHE A 35 -6.80 13.73 -8.41
CA PHE A 35 -6.57 14.53 -7.21
C PHE A 35 -5.82 15.83 -7.54
N ALA A 36 -4.80 15.77 -8.41
CA ALA A 36 -4.10 16.94 -8.89
C ALA A 36 -5.05 17.92 -9.60
N ARG A 37 -5.93 17.43 -10.46
CA ARG A 37 -6.97 18.23 -11.10
C ARG A 37 -7.92 18.86 -10.09
N ALA A 38 -8.36 18.10 -9.09
CA ALA A 38 -9.25 18.60 -8.06
C ALA A 38 -8.62 19.74 -7.26
N PHE A 39 -7.34 19.62 -6.88
CA PHE A 39 -6.64 20.69 -6.17
C PHE A 39 -6.47 21.94 -7.02
N LEU A 40 -6.13 21.83 -8.31
CA LEU A 40 -6.02 22.98 -9.22
C LEU A 40 -7.33 23.74 -9.37
N LEU A 41 -8.48 23.04 -9.35
CA LEU A 41 -9.82 23.65 -9.44
C LEU A 41 -10.27 24.25 -8.10
N LEU A 42 -9.87 23.68 -6.97
CA LEU A 42 -10.23 24.11 -5.62
C LEU A 42 -9.31 25.22 -5.07
N ASP A 43 -8.21 25.53 -5.79
CA ASP A 43 -7.22 26.49 -5.35
C ASP A 43 -7.81 27.88 -5.17
N GLN A 44 -7.67 28.44 -3.96
CA GLN A 44 -8.10 29.77 -3.55
C GLN A 44 -6.90 30.71 -3.33
N GLY A 45 -5.71 30.28 -3.72
CA GLY A 45 -4.50 31.08 -3.61
C GLY A 45 -4.42 32.21 -4.64
N PRO A 46 -3.44 33.11 -4.53
CA PRO A 46 -3.29 34.27 -5.41
C PRO A 46 -2.98 33.86 -6.85
N GLU A 47 -2.42 32.68 -7.06
CA GLU A 47 -2.12 32.13 -8.39
C GLU A 47 -3.32 31.40 -9.01
N GLY A 48 -4.41 31.21 -8.25
CA GLY A 48 -5.66 30.60 -8.70
C GLY A 48 -6.43 31.54 -9.64
N THR A 49 -6.77 31.04 -10.85
CA THR A 49 -7.53 31.84 -11.83
C THR A 49 -9.01 31.92 -11.49
N GLU A 50 -9.61 30.85 -11.04
CA GLU A 50 -11.02 30.77 -10.64
C GLU A 50 -11.19 29.63 -9.63
N SER A 51 -11.63 29.96 -8.42
CA SER A 51 -11.90 28.96 -7.39
C SER A 51 -13.28 28.35 -7.60
N TRP A 52 -13.31 27.02 -7.78
CA TRP A 52 -14.56 26.29 -7.94
C TRP A 52 -15.11 25.83 -6.61
N THR A 53 -16.43 25.71 -6.55
CA THR A 53 -17.09 25.07 -5.40
C THR A 53 -16.80 23.57 -5.37
N VAL A 54 -16.87 22.97 -4.18
CA VAL A 54 -16.67 21.51 -4.01
C VAL A 54 -17.65 20.71 -4.87
N GLY A 55 -18.92 21.13 -4.96
CA GLY A 55 -19.93 20.46 -5.80
C GLY A 55 -19.53 20.48 -7.29
N ARG A 56 -19.19 21.65 -7.82
CA ARG A 56 -18.78 21.79 -9.23
C ARG A 56 -17.50 21.00 -9.54
N THR A 57 -16.55 21.02 -8.63
CA THR A 57 -15.31 20.23 -8.79
C THR A 57 -15.61 18.73 -8.75
N ALA A 58 -16.49 18.28 -7.86
CA ALA A 58 -16.90 16.88 -7.75
C ALA A 58 -17.46 16.35 -9.06
N GLU A 59 -18.35 17.09 -9.70
CA GLU A 59 -18.93 16.76 -11.02
C GLU A 59 -17.84 16.72 -12.09
N ALA A 60 -16.97 17.71 -12.15
CA ALA A 60 -15.92 17.82 -13.17
C ALA A 60 -14.88 16.69 -13.09
N VAL A 61 -14.54 16.21 -11.89
CA VAL A 61 -13.56 15.13 -11.70
C VAL A 61 -14.19 13.75 -11.49
N GLY A 62 -15.52 13.64 -11.50
CA GLY A 62 -16.23 12.39 -11.30
C GLY A 62 -16.08 11.81 -9.89
N MET A 63 -16.04 12.65 -8.87
CA MET A 63 -15.91 12.27 -7.47
C MET A 63 -17.12 12.71 -6.64
N THR A 64 -17.28 12.13 -5.45
CA THR A 64 -18.29 12.63 -4.52
C THR A 64 -17.79 13.87 -3.75
N PRO A 65 -18.66 14.84 -3.41
CA PRO A 65 -18.29 15.99 -2.58
C PRO A 65 -17.60 15.59 -1.27
N ARG A 66 -18.07 14.51 -0.65
CA ARG A 66 -17.48 13.96 0.58
C ARG A 66 -16.02 13.53 0.38
N THR A 67 -15.69 12.91 -0.74
CA THR A 67 -14.30 12.53 -1.06
C THR A 67 -13.42 13.75 -1.19
N LEU A 68 -13.90 14.82 -1.83
CA LEU A 68 -13.17 16.07 -1.97
C LEU A 68 -12.97 16.79 -0.63
N GLU A 69 -13.97 16.79 0.25
CA GLU A 69 -13.80 17.35 1.59
C GLU A 69 -12.74 16.60 2.41
N HIS A 70 -12.72 15.26 2.33
CA HIS A 70 -11.64 14.47 2.94
C HIS A 70 -10.27 14.76 2.32
N LEU A 71 -10.22 14.96 1.01
CA LEU A 71 -9.00 15.30 0.29
C LEU A 71 -8.46 16.68 0.71
N LYS A 72 -9.32 17.69 0.80
CA LYS A 72 -8.99 19.04 1.30
C LYS A 72 -8.47 18.97 2.74
N LYS A 73 -9.18 18.27 3.61
CA LYS A 73 -8.76 18.07 4.99
C LYS A 73 -7.35 17.50 5.05
N ARG A 74 -7.11 16.43 4.30
CA ARG A 74 -5.83 15.74 4.28
C ARG A 74 -4.68 16.61 3.77
N MET A 75 -4.94 17.43 2.73
CA MET A 75 -3.95 18.38 2.23
C MET A 75 -3.55 19.40 3.29
N VAL A 76 -4.53 19.95 4.02
CA VAL A 76 -4.27 20.99 5.04
C VAL A 76 -3.58 20.40 6.27
N GLU A 77 -3.90 19.16 6.66
CA GLU A 77 -3.36 18.51 7.86
C GLU A 77 -2.05 17.75 7.60
N GLU A 78 -1.91 17.07 6.46
CA GLU A 78 -0.79 16.17 6.17
C GLU A 78 0.12 16.69 5.04
N GLY A 79 -0.27 17.73 4.32
CA GLY A 79 0.45 18.29 3.18
C GLY A 79 0.06 17.70 1.83
N LEU A 80 0.58 18.32 0.74
CA LEU A 80 0.23 17.99 -0.64
C LEU A 80 0.64 16.56 -1.03
N ASP A 81 1.89 16.18 -0.77
CA ASP A 81 2.41 14.86 -1.12
C ASP A 81 1.60 13.75 -0.47
N ALA A 82 1.36 13.89 0.85
CA ALA A 82 0.55 12.94 1.58
C ALA A 82 -0.88 12.84 1.04
N ALA A 83 -1.47 13.94 0.58
CA ALA A 83 -2.82 13.96 0.01
C ALA A 83 -2.88 13.28 -1.37
N LEU A 84 -1.83 13.39 -2.18
CA LEU A 84 -1.74 12.77 -3.50
C LEU A 84 -1.48 11.26 -3.40
N GLU A 85 -0.73 10.83 -2.40
CA GLU A 85 -0.37 9.43 -2.24
C GLU A 85 -1.47 8.60 -1.58
N ARG A 86 -1.44 7.30 -1.82
CA ARG A 86 -2.34 6.36 -1.15
C ARG A 86 -1.81 6.10 0.26
N LYS A 87 -2.61 6.40 1.29
CA LYS A 87 -2.29 5.99 2.66
C LYS A 87 -2.13 4.47 2.71
N GLY A 88 -0.91 4.00 2.97
CA GLY A 88 -0.63 2.60 3.20
C GLY A 88 -1.34 2.11 4.47
N ARG A 89 -1.60 0.82 4.55
CA ARG A 89 -2.05 0.22 5.81
C ARG A 89 -0.83 -0.02 6.68
N GLU A 90 -0.86 0.45 7.90
CA GLU A 90 0.20 0.21 8.91
C GLU A 90 0.25 -1.26 9.32
N THR A 91 -0.92 -1.90 9.39
CA THR A 91 -1.04 -3.30 9.75
C THR A 91 -1.67 -4.10 8.62
N PRO A 92 -1.15 -5.29 8.27
CA PRO A 92 -1.78 -6.15 7.29
C PRO A 92 -3.18 -6.57 7.78
N PRO A 93 -4.16 -6.78 6.87
CA PRO A 93 -5.54 -7.12 7.24
C PRO A 93 -5.66 -8.50 7.89
N ARG A 94 -4.63 -9.34 7.80
CA ARG A 94 -4.51 -10.64 8.47
C ARG A 94 -3.15 -10.75 9.11
N ALA A 95 -3.07 -11.42 10.26
CA ALA A 95 -1.81 -11.74 10.90
C ALA A 95 -0.91 -12.54 9.92
N ILE A 96 0.38 -12.21 9.92
CA ILE A 96 1.36 -12.97 9.13
C ILE A 96 1.57 -14.31 9.84
N VAL A 97 1.10 -15.38 9.25
CA VAL A 97 1.26 -16.77 9.79
C VAL A 97 2.68 -17.28 9.54
N PHE A 98 3.25 -16.91 8.39
CA PHE A 98 4.60 -17.34 8.00
C PHE A 98 5.56 -16.15 8.17
N ASP A 99 5.96 -15.92 9.41
CA ASP A 99 6.86 -14.84 9.83
C ASP A 99 8.34 -15.28 9.83
N GLY A 100 9.22 -14.39 10.29
CA GLY A 100 10.65 -14.69 10.42
C GLY A 100 10.96 -15.87 11.35
N ALA A 101 10.11 -16.12 12.35
CA ALA A 101 10.26 -17.29 13.22
C ALA A 101 9.96 -18.59 12.48
N PHE A 102 8.95 -18.60 11.63
CA PHE A 102 8.65 -19.71 10.73
C PHE A 102 9.82 -19.94 9.75
N GLU A 103 10.33 -18.87 9.11
CA GLU A 103 11.47 -18.96 8.19
C GLU A 103 12.69 -19.59 8.87
N ALA A 104 13.06 -19.13 10.07
CA ALA A 104 14.19 -19.66 10.83
C ALA A 104 14.02 -21.16 11.19
N ARG A 105 12.81 -21.56 11.59
CA ARG A 105 12.50 -22.97 11.90
C ARG A 105 12.59 -23.87 10.67
N LEU A 106 12.06 -23.41 9.53
CA LEU A 106 12.13 -24.11 8.26
C LEU A 106 13.58 -24.30 7.80
N VAL A 107 14.42 -23.25 7.88
CA VAL A 107 15.83 -23.31 7.54
C VAL A 107 16.56 -24.31 8.45
N LYS A 108 16.36 -24.21 9.76
CA LYS A 108 16.96 -25.15 10.73
C LYS A 108 16.59 -26.61 10.41
N LEU A 109 15.34 -26.86 10.05
CA LEU A 109 14.86 -28.20 9.70
C LEU A 109 15.49 -28.67 8.38
N ALA A 110 15.53 -27.82 7.35
CA ALA A 110 16.10 -28.14 6.05
C ALA A 110 17.61 -28.42 6.10
N CYS A 111 18.33 -27.80 7.03
CA CYS A 111 19.76 -28.01 7.27
C CYS A 111 20.06 -29.18 8.24
N SER A 112 19.04 -29.78 8.86
CA SER A 112 19.22 -30.95 9.71
C SER A 112 19.33 -32.22 8.87
N PRO A 113 19.88 -33.34 9.44
CA PRO A 113 19.86 -34.63 8.78
C PRO A 113 18.45 -35.06 8.40
N ALA A 114 18.29 -35.70 7.24
CA ALA A 114 16.99 -36.26 6.84
C ALA A 114 16.53 -37.36 7.84
N PRO A 115 15.22 -37.54 8.01
CA PRO A 115 14.70 -38.60 8.89
C PRO A 115 15.12 -39.97 8.46
N GLU A 116 15.09 -40.92 9.38
CA GLU A 116 15.42 -42.35 9.12
C GLU A 116 14.67 -42.89 7.89
N GLY A 117 15.40 -43.60 7.05
CA GLY A 117 14.87 -44.17 5.80
C GLY A 117 14.81 -43.18 4.63
N ARG A 118 15.36 -41.95 4.78
CA ARG A 118 15.43 -40.97 3.70
C ARG A 118 16.86 -40.43 3.53
N SER A 119 17.31 -40.35 2.28
CA SER A 119 18.65 -39.86 1.95
C SER A 119 18.71 -38.33 1.91
N ARG A 120 17.58 -37.65 1.73
CA ARG A 120 17.52 -36.18 1.59
C ARG A 120 16.14 -35.64 1.98
N TRP A 121 16.10 -34.33 2.28
CA TRP A 121 14.86 -33.61 2.44
C TRP A 121 14.16 -33.37 1.10
N THR A 122 12.84 -33.49 1.10
CA THR A 122 11.97 -33.04 0.00
C THR A 122 10.99 -31.98 0.52
N ILE A 123 10.46 -31.16 -0.38
CA ILE A 123 9.48 -30.14 0.00
C ILE A 123 8.27 -30.74 0.74
N ARG A 124 7.78 -31.90 0.28
CA ARG A 124 6.66 -32.61 0.93
C ARG A 124 7.02 -33.06 2.33
N LEU A 125 8.19 -33.64 2.48
CA LEU A 125 8.68 -34.16 3.76
C LEU A 125 8.89 -33.01 4.78
N LEU A 126 9.43 -31.88 4.33
CA LEU A 126 9.57 -30.69 5.16
C LEU A 126 8.20 -30.17 5.61
N ARG A 127 7.22 -30.08 4.69
CA ARG A 127 5.86 -29.70 5.03
C ARG A 127 5.26 -30.59 6.10
N ASP A 128 5.33 -31.89 5.89
CA ASP A 128 4.73 -32.89 6.79
C ASP A 128 5.39 -32.84 8.18
N LYS A 129 6.71 -32.64 8.21
CA LYS A 129 7.45 -32.52 9.48
C LYS A 129 7.16 -31.21 10.22
N LEU A 130 6.95 -30.12 9.52
CA LEU A 130 6.53 -28.83 10.12
C LEU A 130 5.17 -28.95 10.82
N ILE A 131 4.24 -29.69 10.22
CA ILE A 131 2.91 -29.94 10.80
C ILE A 131 3.01 -30.93 11.97
N GLU A 132 3.76 -32.01 11.80
CA GLU A 132 3.99 -33.03 12.85
C GLU A 132 4.59 -32.41 14.12
N LEU A 133 5.58 -31.51 13.95
CA LEU A 133 6.22 -30.81 15.06
C LEU A 133 5.36 -29.65 15.61
N LYS A 134 4.12 -29.52 15.14
CA LYS A 134 3.18 -28.43 15.52
C LYS A 134 3.77 -27.02 15.41
N MET A 135 4.69 -26.83 14.48
CA MET A 135 5.27 -25.51 14.19
C MET A 135 4.28 -24.62 13.44
N VAL A 136 3.38 -25.25 12.67
CA VAL A 136 2.24 -24.61 11.99
C VAL A 136 1.08 -25.62 11.98
N GLU A 137 -0.16 -25.11 11.98
CA GLU A 137 -1.35 -25.98 11.85
C GLU A 137 -1.46 -26.55 10.44
N THR A 138 -1.19 -25.73 9.43
CA THR A 138 -1.23 -26.12 8.02
C THR A 138 -0.31 -25.23 7.19
N VAL A 139 0.34 -25.80 6.19
CA VAL A 139 1.19 -25.08 5.23
C VAL A 139 1.16 -25.80 3.89
N SER A 140 1.13 -25.04 2.79
CA SER A 140 1.20 -25.59 1.45
C SER A 140 2.66 -25.93 1.07
N THR A 141 2.84 -26.94 0.20
CA THR A 141 4.17 -27.25 -0.37
C THR A 141 4.74 -26.06 -1.14
N MET A 142 3.88 -25.26 -1.80
CA MET A 142 4.30 -24.08 -2.52
C MET A 142 4.82 -22.98 -1.58
N THR A 143 4.20 -22.80 -0.41
CA THR A 143 4.67 -21.85 0.61
C THR A 143 6.06 -22.26 1.10
N VAL A 144 6.26 -23.55 1.43
CA VAL A 144 7.58 -24.07 1.85
C VAL A 144 8.64 -23.85 0.76
N TYR A 145 8.31 -24.17 -0.49
CA TYR A 145 9.21 -23.94 -1.63
C TYR A 145 9.57 -22.47 -1.80
N ASN A 146 8.59 -21.57 -1.82
CA ASN A 146 8.82 -20.14 -2.01
C ASN A 146 9.65 -19.55 -0.87
N THR A 147 9.44 -20.00 0.37
CA THR A 147 10.23 -19.56 1.52
C THR A 147 11.68 -19.99 1.39
N LEU A 148 11.95 -21.25 1.05
CA LEU A 148 13.30 -21.74 0.82
C LEU A 148 13.98 -21.02 -0.35
N LYS A 149 13.26 -20.79 -1.45
CA LYS A 149 13.76 -20.04 -2.61
C LYS A 149 14.13 -18.60 -2.24
N LYS A 150 13.29 -17.91 -1.45
CA LYS A 150 13.57 -16.58 -0.92
C LYS A 150 14.86 -16.54 -0.12
N MET A 151 15.15 -17.60 0.62
CA MET A 151 16.35 -17.76 1.43
C MET A 151 17.56 -18.31 0.65
N HIS A 152 17.44 -18.42 -0.69
CA HIS A 152 18.47 -19.00 -1.57
C HIS A 152 18.91 -20.43 -1.18
N LEU A 153 18.05 -21.19 -0.50
CA LEU A 153 18.31 -22.57 -0.14
C LEU A 153 17.77 -23.51 -1.21
N SER A 154 18.67 -24.35 -1.75
CA SER A 154 18.32 -25.46 -2.64
C SER A 154 18.43 -26.76 -1.85
N LEU A 155 17.41 -27.62 -1.96
CA LEU A 155 17.47 -28.97 -1.39
C LEU A 155 18.26 -29.85 -2.36
N THR A 156 19.48 -30.17 -2.02
CA THR A 156 20.34 -31.11 -2.75
C THR A 156 20.15 -32.53 -2.25
#